data_96422dbb90537316772ce6aa145a1eea
#
_entry.id   96422dbb90537316772ce6aa145a1eea
#
_cell.length_a   1.000
_cell.length_b   1.000
_cell.length_c   1.000
_cell.angle_alpha   90.00
_cell.angle_beta   90.00
_cell.angle_gamma   90.00
#
_symmetry.space_group_name_H-M   'P 1'
#
loop_
_entity.id
_entity.type
_entity.pdbx_description
1 polymer ?
#
loop_
_entity_poly.entity_id
_entity_poly.type
_entity_poly.pdbx_seq_one_letter_code
_entity_poly.pdbx_strand_id
1 'polypeptide(L)'
;DKKYGIDNHFQYHLINYNEPTAYAALTIGRPTILEMNMSYTLPSLPYAYDALEPHFDKQTMEIHHTKHHQTYVNNANAALENLPEFANLPVEELITKLDQLPADKKTVLRNNAGGHANHSLFWKGLKKGTTLQGDLKAAIERDFGSVDNFKAEFEKAAASRFGSGWAWLVLKGDKLAVVSTANQDSPL
;
A
#
# COMPACT_ATOMS: atom_id res chain seq x y z
N ASP A 1 16.93 -18.64 8.75
CA ASP A 1 15.68 -19.05 8.12
C ASP A 1 15.29 -18.03 7.06
N LYS A 2 15.66 -18.33 5.81
CA LYS A 2 15.65 -17.42 4.66
C LYS A 2 14.27 -17.23 3.99
N LYS A 3 13.20 -17.22 4.75
CA LYS A 3 11.85 -17.19 4.15
C LYS A 3 11.33 -15.80 3.82
N TYR A 4 11.97 -14.75 4.32
CA TYR A 4 11.67 -13.35 4.02
C TYR A 4 12.98 -12.56 4.02
N GLY A 5 13.89 -12.94 3.09
CA GLY A 5 15.16 -12.25 2.94
C GLY A 5 14.93 -10.79 2.59
N ILE A 6 15.08 -9.92 3.57
CA ILE A 6 15.23 -8.50 3.35
C ILE A 6 16.70 -8.29 2.93
N ASP A 7 17.00 -8.79 1.75
CA ASP A 7 18.23 -8.40 1.08
C ASP A 7 18.03 -7.02 0.45
N ASN A 8 19.07 -6.23 0.43
CA ASN A 8 19.27 -4.84 0.02
C ASN A 8 18.55 -4.33 -1.26
N HIS A 9 17.38 -4.88 -1.62
CA HIS A 9 16.73 -4.68 -2.92
C HIS A 9 15.37 -4.01 -2.83
N PHE A 10 14.95 -3.55 -1.63
CA PHE A 10 13.68 -2.86 -1.46
C PHE A 10 13.82 -1.36 -1.72
N GLN A 11 12.97 -0.85 -2.56
CA GLN A 11 12.76 0.59 -2.67
C GLN A 11 11.75 0.97 -1.58
N TYR A 12 12.19 1.75 -0.60
CA TYR A 12 11.32 2.24 0.46
C TYR A 12 10.46 3.39 -0.06
N HIS A 13 9.15 3.24 0.03
CA HIS A 13 8.22 4.31 -0.24
C HIS A 13 7.86 5.04 1.06
N LEU A 14 7.91 6.35 1.00
CA LEU A 14 7.52 7.21 2.08
C LEU A 14 6.03 7.50 2.01
N ILE A 15 5.29 7.18 3.09
CA ILE A 15 3.91 7.57 3.25
C ILE A 15 3.86 8.86 4.07
N ASN A 16 3.32 9.92 3.50
CA ASN A 16 3.14 11.19 4.21
C ASN A 16 1.80 11.19 4.96
N TYR A 17 1.87 11.23 6.30
CA TYR A 17 0.70 11.27 7.17
C TYR A 17 -0.02 12.61 7.21
N ASN A 18 0.66 13.70 6.83
CA ASN A 18 0.18 15.06 7.08
C ASN A 18 -0.49 15.69 5.87
N GLU A 19 -0.37 15.10 4.70
CA GLU A 19 -1.06 15.58 3.53
C GLU A 19 -2.11 14.57 3.10
N PRO A 20 -3.41 14.95 3.03
CA PRO A 20 -4.30 14.27 2.13
C PRO A 20 -3.62 14.36 0.76
N THR A 21 -3.27 13.23 0.18
CA THR A 21 -2.65 13.17 -1.15
C THR A 21 -3.36 14.15 -2.05
N ALA A 22 -2.71 15.26 -2.34
CA ALA A 22 -3.22 16.23 -3.29
C ALA A 22 -3.12 15.59 -4.67
N TYR A 23 -4.10 14.77 -5.00
CA TYR A 23 -4.37 14.48 -6.40
C TYR A 23 -4.83 15.81 -6.99
N ALA A 24 -3.97 16.40 -7.79
CA ALA A 24 -4.32 17.54 -8.60
C ALA A 24 -5.64 17.20 -9.31
N ALA A 25 -6.71 17.83 -8.89
CA ALA A 25 -7.97 17.78 -9.61
C ALA A 25 -7.72 18.44 -10.96
N LEU A 26 -7.47 17.62 -11.97
CA LEU A 26 -7.62 18.07 -13.34
C LEU A 26 -9.12 18.33 -13.50
N THR A 27 -9.50 19.59 -13.48
CA THR A 27 -10.84 20.07 -13.82
C THR A 27 -11.07 19.78 -15.30
N ILE A 28 -11.55 18.59 -15.61
CA ILE A 28 -12.14 18.27 -16.90
C ILE A 28 -13.62 18.04 -16.64
N GLY A 29 -14.43 18.80 -17.33
CA GLY A 29 -15.88 18.90 -17.39
C GLY A 29 -16.72 17.89 -16.58
N ARG A 30 -17.88 18.33 -16.11
CA ARG A 30 -18.87 17.51 -15.41
C ARG A 30 -19.02 16.14 -16.08
N PRO A 31 -18.70 15.02 -15.40
CA PRO A 31 -18.96 13.70 -15.95
C PRO A 31 -20.46 13.49 -16.13
N THR A 32 -20.85 12.94 -17.26
CA THR A 32 -22.20 12.46 -17.48
C THR A 32 -22.50 11.29 -16.54
N ILE A 33 -23.76 11.11 -16.16
CA ILE A 33 -24.22 10.07 -15.21
C ILE A 33 -23.72 8.64 -15.54
N LEU A 34 -23.28 8.39 -16.77
CA LEU A 34 -22.72 7.10 -17.22
C LEU A 34 -21.26 6.86 -16.76
N GLU A 35 -20.52 7.89 -16.36
CA GLU A 35 -19.12 7.79 -15.91
C GLU A 35 -18.99 7.61 -14.39
N MET A 36 -20.11 7.59 -13.67
CA MET A 36 -20.15 7.57 -12.20
C MET A 36 -20.01 6.17 -11.56
N ASN A 37 -19.73 5.14 -12.33
CA ASN A 37 -19.52 3.78 -11.83
C ASN A 37 -18.09 3.31 -12.10
N MET A 38 -17.10 4.08 -11.61
CA MET A 38 -15.72 3.64 -11.70
C MET A 38 -15.42 2.62 -10.59
N SER A 39 -15.58 1.35 -10.95
CA SER A 39 -15.11 0.24 -10.13
C SER A 39 -13.58 0.24 -10.07
N TYR A 40 -13.01 -0.18 -8.95
CA TYR A 40 -11.58 -0.45 -8.86
C TYR A 40 -11.19 -1.56 -9.82
N THR A 41 -10.00 -1.47 -10.36
CA THR A 41 -9.41 -2.49 -11.23
C THR A 41 -8.06 -2.93 -10.66
N LEU A 42 -7.67 -4.18 -10.94
CA LEU A 42 -6.35 -4.68 -10.60
C LEU A 42 -5.29 -3.92 -11.42
N PRO A 43 -4.39 -3.15 -10.77
CA PRO A 43 -3.33 -2.49 -11.52
C PRO A 43 -2.35 -3.52 -12.07
N SER A 44 -1.86 -3.27 -13.29
CA SER A 44 -0.78 -4.07 -13.86
C SER A 44 0.50 -3.87 -13.07
N LEU A 45 1.32 -4.93 -12.95
CA LEU A 45 2.67 -4.79 -12.40
C LEU A 45 3.54 -3.97 -13.35
N PRO A 46 4.42 -3.10 -12.84
CA PRO A 46 5.34 -2.32 -13.67
C PRO A 46 6.55 -3.15 -14.16
N TYR A 47 6.55 -4.47 -13.95
CA TYR A 47 7.61 -5.42 -14.32
C TYR A 47 7.01 -6.80 -14.58
N ALA A 48 7.78 -7.69 -15.20
CA ALA A 48 7.37 -9.08 -15.43
C ALA A 48 7.31 -9.86 -14.10
N TYR A 49 6.50 -10.91 -14.05
CA TYR A 49 6.34 -11.73 -12.85
C TYR A 49 7.64 -12.38 -12.36
N ASP A 50 8.59 -12.65 -13.24
CA ASP A 50 9.90 -13.23 -12.91
C ASP A 50 11.00 -12.20 -12.65
N ALA A 51 10.69 -10.91 -12.77
CA ALA A 51 11.67 -9.85 -12.67
C ALA A 51 12.36 -9.73 -11.30
N LEU A 52 11.75 -10.25 -10.25
CA LEU A 52 12.27 -10.20 -8.88
C LEU A 52 12.98 -11.49 -8.46
N GLU A 53 13.07 -12.48 -9.35
CA GLU A 53 13.83 -13.69 -9.06
C GLU A 53 15.34 -13.38 -8.83
N PRO A 54 16.02 -14.12 -7.96
CA PRO A 54 15.59 -15.28 -7.18
C PRO A 54 14.91 -14.93 -5.84
N HIS A 55 14.61 -13.67 -5.53
CA HIS A 55 14.05 -13.23 -4.24
C HIS A 55 12.56 -13.57 -4.10
N PHE A 56 11.79 -13.35 -5.17
CA PHE A 56 10.40 -13.74 -5.31
C PHE A 56 10.25 -14.55 -6.59
N ASP A 57 9.77 -15.77 -6.49
CA ASP A 57 9.56 -16.60 -7.67
C ASP A 57 8.34 -16.15 -8.48
N LYS A 58 8.36 -16.48 -9.77
CA LYS A 58 7.30 -16.13 -10.72
C LYS A 58 5.92 -16.58 -10.26
N GLN A 59 5.79 -17.84 -9.83
CA GLN A 59 4.51 -18.41 -9.42
C GLN A 59 3.93 -17.68 -8.21
N THR A 60 4.74 -17.37 -7.22
CA THR A 60 4.32 -16.58 -6.04
C THR A 60 3.80 -15.21 -6.45
N MET A 61 4.51 -14.52 -7.34
CA MET A 61 4.10 -13.20 -7.84
C MET A 61 2.79 -13.27 -8.62
N GLU A 62 2.62 -14.25 -9.49
CA GLU A 62 1.38 -14.45 -10.24
C GLU A 62 0.18 -14.69 -9.32
N ILE A 63 0.31 -15.60 -8.36
CA ILE A 63 -0.76 -15.92 -7.42
C ILE A 63 -1.08 -14.72 -6.54
N HIS A 64 -0.08 -14.08 -5.99
CA HIS A 64 -0.26 -12.93 -5.10
C HIS A 64 -0.96 -11.76 -5.80
N HIS A 65 -0.62 -11.50 -7.06
CA HIS A 65 -1.24 -10.46 -7.86
C HIS A 65 -2.62 -10.87 -8.41
N THR A 66 -2.71 -11.98 -9.16
CA THR A 66 -3.92 -12.33 -9.90
C THR A 66 -5.02 -12.99 -9.06
N LYS A 67 -4.67 -13.56 -7.90
CA LYS A 67 -5.61 -14.19 -6.98
C LYS A 67 -5.89 -13.33 -5.76
N HIS A 68 -4.87 -13.06 -4.95
CA HIS A 68 -5.06 -12.34 -3.69
C HIS A 68 -5.47 -10.88 -3.92
N HIS A 69 -4.70 -10.12 -4.68
CA HIS A 69 -5.02 -8.72 -4.93
C HIS A 69 -6.33 -8.58 -5.72
N GLN A 70 -6.55 -9.41 -6.73
CA GLN A 70 -7.81 -9.39 -7.48
C GLN A 70 -9.04 -9.65 -6.58
N THR A 71 -8.93 -10.52 -5.60
CA THR A 71 -10.01 -10.79 -4.65
C THR A 71 -10.34 -9.57 -3.81
N TYR A 72 -9.34 -8.84 -3.33
CA TYR A 72 -9.57 -7.57 -2.64
C TYR A 72 -10.32 -6.57 -3.52
N VAL A 73 -9.92 -6.42 -4.76
CA VAL A 73 -10.58 -5.53 -5.72
C VAL A 73 -12.05 -5.94 -5.91
N ASN A 74 -12.30 -7.22 -6.17
CA ASN A 74 -13.66 -7.74 -6.39
C ASN A 74 -14.56 -7.52 -5.19
N ASN A 75 -14.08 -7.81 -3.99
CA ASN A 75 -14.85 -7.68 -2.76
C ASN A 75 -15.12 -6.20 -2.40
N ALA A 76 -14.13 -5.32 -2.61
CA ALA A 76 -14.33 -3.89 -2.41
C ALA A 76 -15.39 -3.34 -3.38
N ASN A 77 -15.33 -3.69 -4.65
CA ASN A 77 -16.32 -3.28 -5.64
C ASN A 77 -17.73 -3.77 -5.29
N ALA A 78 -17.85 -5.03 -4.88
CA ALA A 78 -19.15 -5.58 -4.48
C ALA A 78 -19.74 -4.84 -3.27
N ALA A 79 -18.91 -4.49 -2.28
CA ALA A 79 -19.35 -3.72 -1.11
C ALA A 79 -19.77 -2.28 -1.46
N LEU A 80 -19.25 -1.71 -2.54
CA LEU A 80 -19.50 -0.33 -2.97
C LEU A 80 -20.67 -0.19 -3.95
N GLU A 81 -21.29 -1.28 -4.41
CA GLU A 81 -22.33 -1.24 -5.46
C GLU A 81 -23.47 -0.25 -5.17
N ASN A 82 -23.86 -0.09 -3.92
CA ASN A 82 -24.94 0.81 -3.53
C ASN A 82 -24.48 2.04 -2.74
N LEU A 83 -23.21 2.38 -2.85
CA LEU A 83 -22.56 3.50 -2.16
C LEU A 83 -21.87 4.44 -3.15
N PRO A 84 -22.63 5.12 -4.05
CA PRO A 84 -22.04 5.91 -5.12
C PRO A 84 -21.14 7.05 -4.63
N GLU A 85 -21.43 7.65 -3.49
CA GLU A 85 -20.61 8.69 -2.88
C GLU A 85 -19.22 8.22 -2.45
N PHE A 86 -19.05 6.91 -2.19
CA PHE A 86 -17.77 6.30 -1.84
C PHE A 86 -17.12 5.58 -3.02
N ALA A 87 -17.92 5.01 -3.91
CA ALA A 87 -17.44 4.23 -5.06
C ALA A 87 -16.62 5.06 -6.06
N ASN A 88 -16.78 6.37 -6.08
CA ASN A 88 -16.06 7.29 -6.96
C ASN A 88 -14.75 7.82 -6.35
N LEU A 89 -14.46 7.48 -5.09
CA LEU A 89 -13.23 7.92 -4.43
C LEU A 89 -12.05 7.03 -4.85
N PRO A 90 -10.85 7.60 -5.03
CA PRO A 90 -9.63 6.80 -5.05
C PRO A 90 -9.55 5.92 -3.80
N VAL A 91 -9.01 4.71 -3.92
CA VAL A 91 -9.00 3.76 -2.81
C VAL A 91 -8.24 4.31 -1.59
N GLU A 92 -7.16 5.03 -1.81
CA GLU A 92 -6.36 5.66 -0.76
C GLU A 92 -7.15 6.73 0.01
N GLU A 93 -8.08 7.40 -0.64
CA GLU A 93 -8.98 8.35 0.00
C GLU A 93 -10.10 7.62 0.75
N LEU A 94 -10.67 6.58 0.15
CA LEU A 94 -11.72 5.79 0.77
C LEU A 94 -11.29 5.23 2.14
N ILE A 95 -10.08 4.69 2.23
CA ILE A 95 -9.58 4.10 3.48
C ILE A 95 -9.33 5.11 4.59
N THR A 96 -9.26 6.39 4.29
CA THR A 96 -9.21 7.47 5.30
C THR A 96 -10.60 7.85 5.83
N LYS A 97 -11.67 7.37 5.20
CA LYS A 97 -13.06 7.71 5.50
C LYS A 97 -13.88 6.53 6.00
N LEU A 98 -13.25 5.50 6.52
CA LEU A 98 -13.93 4.29 6.99
C LEU A 98 -15.00 4.57 8.07
N ASP A 99 -14.78 5.58 8.91
CA ASP A 99 -15.74 5.97 9.94
C ASP A 99 -17.02 6.63 9.39
N GLN A 100 -16.99 7.07 8.14
CA GLN A 100 -18.15 7.66 7.45
C GLN A 100 -19.00 6.61 6.73
N LEU A 101 -18.51 5.37 6.63
CA LEU A 101 -19.22 4.27 5.96
C LEU A 101 -20.39 3.76 6.82
N PRO A 102 -21.44 3.21 6.18
CA PRO A 102 -22.46 2.44 6.90
C PRO A 102 -21.82 1.33 7.75
N ALA A 103 -22.35 1.10 8.94
CA ALA A 103 -21.77 0.17 9.92
C ALA A 103 -21.59 -1.26 9.36
N ASP A 104 -22.51 -1.72 8.51
CA ASP A 104 -22.46 -3.04 7.87
C ASP A 104 -21.43 -3.13 6.73
N LYS A 105 -20.88 -2.02 6.27
CA LYS A 105 -19.86 -1.94 5.20
C LYS A 105 -18.45 -1.64 5.70
N LYS A 106 -18.33 -1.12 6.91
CA LYS A 106 -17.05 -0.65 7.46
C LYS A 106 -16.00 -1.75 7.50
N THR A 107 -16.30 -2.92 8.03
CA THR A 107 -15.33 -4.01 8.17
C THR A 107 -14.92 -4.59 6.82
N VAL A 108 -15.87 -4.87 5.94
CA VAL A 108 -15.57 -5.43 4.60
C VAL A 108 -14.72 -4.47 3.77
N LEU A 109 -14.96 -3.18 3.84
CA LEU A 109 -14.17 -2.17 3.11
C LEU A 109 -12.84 -1.88 3.79
N ARG A 110 -12.76 -1.89 5.11
CA ARG A 110 -11.47 -1.84 5.82
C ARG A 110 -10.54 -2.95 5.33
N ASN A 111 -11.02 -4.19 5.24
CA ASN A 111 -10.22 -5.33 4.82
C ASN A 111 -9.94 -5.33 3.32
N ASN A 112 -10.91 -5.06 2.48
CA ASN A 112 -10.77 -5.25 1.04
C ASN A 112 -10.31 -3.99 0.31
N ALA A 113 -10.81 -2.81 0.62
CA ALA A 113 -10.25 -1.57 0.11
C ALA A 113 -8.85 -1.32 0.69
N GLY A 114 -8.63 -1.63 1.97
CA GLY A 114 -7.29 -1.61 2.58
C GLY A 114 -6.35 -2.57 1.88
N GLY A 115 -6.77 -3.80 1.62
CA GLY A 115 -5.98 -4.79 0.87
C GLY A 115 -5.63 -4.32 -0.53
N HIS A 116 -6.57 -3.74 -1.24
CA HIS A 116 -6.31 -3.18 -2.57
C HIS A 116 -5.29 -2.02 -2.52
N ALA A 117 -5.47 -1.07 -1.62
CA ALA A 117 -4.54 0.05 -1.48
C ALA A 117 -3.13 -0.41 -1.08
N ASN A 118 -3.01 -1.29 -0.09
CA ASN A 118 -1.74 -1.78 0.42
C ASN A 118 -0.95 -2.55 -0.64
N HIS A 119 -1.60 -3.43 -1.39
CA HIS A 119 -0.95 -4.21 -2.45
C HIS A 119 -0.58 -3.34 -3.66
N SER A 120 -1.40 -2.35 -4.00
CA SER A 120 -1.06 -1.40 -5.08
C SER A 120 0.23 -0.64 -4.78
N LEU A 121 0.41 -0.18 -3.54
CA LEU A 121 1.65 0.45 -3.10
C LEU A 121 2.81 -0.54 -3.07
N PHE A 122 2.58 -1.74 -2.54
CA PHE A 122 3.58 -2.79 -2.42
C PHE A 122 4.24 -3.16 -3.76
N TRP A 123 3.44 -3.39 -4.80
CA TRP A 123 3.99 -3.72 -6.13
C TRP A 123 4.92 -2.65 -6.67
N LYS A 124 4.57 -1.38 -6.51
CA LYS A 124 5.38 -0.23 -6.96
C LYS A 124 6.68 -0.09 -6.16
N GLY A 125 6.71 -0.60 -4.94
CA GLY A 125 7.86 -0.52 -4.04
C GLY A 125 8.93 -1.57 -4.29
N LEU A 126 8.69 -2.55 -5.15
CA LEU A 126 9.61 -3.67 -5.39
C LEU A 126 10.40 -3.46 -6.68
N LYS A 127 11.72 -3.46 -6.58
CA LYS A 127 12.63 -3.34 -7.73
C LYS A 127 14.00 -3.91 -7.37
N LYS A 128 14.58 -4.70 -8.28
CA LYS A 128 15.96 -5.19 -8.16
C LYS A 128 16.97 -4.11 -8.55
N GLY A 129 18.18 -4.22 -7.98
CA GLY A 129 19.31 -3.39 -8.38
C GLY A 129 19.22 -1.93 -7.94
N THR A 130 18.39 -1.61 -6.95
CA THR A 130 18.30 -0.27 -6.39
C THR A 130 19.26 -0.07 -5.24
N THR A 131 19.68 1.17 -5.05
CA THR A 131 20.50 1.60 -3.91
C THR A 131 19.80 2.75 -3.21
N LEU A 132 19.71 2.68 -1.88
CA LEU A 132 19.19 3.78 -1.08
C LEU A 132 20.16 4.96 -1.16
N GLN A 133 19.67 6.13 -1.59
CA GLN A 133 20.48 7.31 -1.82
C GLN A 133 19.65 8.60 -1.71
N GLY A 134 20.31 9.74 -1.80
CA GLY A 134 19.65 11.05 -1.89
C GLY A 134 18.97 11.46 -0.58
N ASP A 135 17.91 12.25 -0.72
CA ASP A 135 17.22 12.88 0.42
C ASP A 135 16.59 11.87 1.37
N LEU A 136 16.07 10.77 0.86
CA LEU A 136 15.51 9.70 1.70
C LEU A 136 16.59 9.05 2.55
N LYS A 137 17.76 8.75 2.00
CA LYS A 137 18.89 8.23 2.77
C LYS A 137 19.31 9.20 3.87
N ALA A 138 19.44 10.49 3.55
CA ALA A 138 19.80 11.53 4.51
C ALA A 138 18.77 11.63 5.65
N ALA A 139 17.48 11.58 5.33
CA ALA A 139 16.41 11.61 6.33
C ALA A 139 16.42 10.35 7.23
N ILE A 140 16.67 9.18 6.66
CA ILE A 140 16.81 7.93 7.43
C ILE A 140 18.02 8.01 8.39
N GLU A 141 19.16 8.47 7.92
CA GLU A 141 20.35 8.65 8.76
C GLU A 141 20.11 9.68 9.88
N ARG A 142 19.41 10.77 9.57
CA ARG A 142 19.03 11.80 10.54
C ARG A 142 18.12 11.25 11.63
N ASP A 143 17.05 10.53 11.25
CA ASP A 143 15.97 10.16 12.16
C ASP A 143 16.19 8.81 12.88
N PHE A 144 16.99 7.91 12.29
CA PHE A 144 17.33 6.59 12.87
C PHE A 144 18.79 6.49 13.34
N GLY A 145 19.62 7.46 13.01
CA GLY A 145 21.06 7.45 13.33
C GLY A 145 21.92 6.76 12.27
N SER A 146 21.42 5.74 11.62
CA SER A 146 22.08 5.03 10.52
C SER A 146 21.05 4.27 9.67
N VAL A 147 21.44 3.89 8.46
CA VAL A 147 20.62 3.01 7.60
C VAL A 147 20.48 1.62 8.25
N ASP A 148 21.51 1.12 8.89
CA ASP A 148 21.47 -0.19 9.58
C ASP A 148 20.50 -0.18 10.76
N ASN A 149 20.44 0.88 11.53
CA ASN A 149 19.44 1.04 12.59
C ASN A 149 18.03 1.05 12.04
N PHE A 150 17.79 1.76 10.94
CA PHE A 150 16.49 1.75 10.26
C PHE A 150 16.11 0.34 9.83
N LYS A 151 17.00 -0.39 9.16
CA LYS A 151 16.76 -1.76 8.72
C LYS A 151 16.40 -2.68 9.87
N ALA A 152 17.16 -2.62 10.96
CA ALA A 152 16.91 -3.42 12.15
C ALA A 152 15.54 -3.11 12.77
N GLU A 153 15.16 -1.85 12.84
CA GLU A 153 13.87 -1.42 13.38
C GLU A 153 12.70 -1.85 12.47
N PHE A 154 12.87 -1.73 11.17
CA PHE A 154 11.89 -2.17 10.18
C PHE A 154 11.70 -3.70 10.20
N GLU A 155 12.79 -4.46 10.23
CA GLU A 155 12.75 -5.93 10.36
C GLU A 155 12.06 -6.37 11.64
N LYS A 156 12.37 -5.72 12.76
CA LYS A 156 11.74 -6.00 14.04
C LYS A 156 10.24 -5.73 13.99
N ALA A 157 9.80 -4.62 13.41
CA ALA A 157 8.39 -4.30 13.26
C ALA A 157 7.65 -5.34 12.41
N ALA A 158 8.26 -5.78 11.31
CA ALA A 158 7.70 -6.80 10.44
C ALA A 158 7.64 -8.18 11.12
N ALA A 159 8.74 -8.62 11.75
CA ALA A 159 8.84 -9.94 12.36
C ALA A 159 8.00 -10.08 13.63
N SER A 160 7.83 -9.02 14.39
CA SER A 160 7.07 -9.03 15.64
C SER A 160 5.56 -8.84 15.46
N ARG A 161 5.10 -8.49 14.26
CA ARG A 161 3.66 -8.39 13.99
C ARG A 161 3.03 -9.78 14.06
N PHE A 162 2.24 -10.01 15.09
CA PHE A 162 1.50 -11.27 15.25
C PHE A 162 0.35 -11.37 14.24
N GLY A 163 0.24 -12.50 13.57
CA GLY A 163 -0.72 -12.70 12.49
C GLY A 163 -0.27 -12.03 11.19
N SER A 164 -1.21 -11.79 10.30
CA SER A 164 -0.94 -11.04 9.06
C SER A 164 -0.84 -9.54 9.32
N GLY A 165 -0.09 -8.85 8.50
CA GLY A 165 0.06 -7.40 8.62
C GLY A 165 1.18 -6.84 7.77
N TRP A 166 1.50 -5.58 8.01
CA TRP A 166 2.45 -4.78 7.25
C TRP A 166 3.39 -4.02 8.18
N ALA A 167 4.62 -3.82 7.73
CA ALA A 167 5.53 -2.85 8.31
C ALA A 167 5.69 -1.67 7.34
N TRP A 168 5.78 -0.46 7.87
CA TRP A 168 5.76 0.79 7.12
C TRP A 168 6.87 1.72 7.57
N LEU A 169 7.49 2.40 6.59
CA LEU A 169 8.21 3.64 6.84
C LEU A 169 7.27 4.80 6.56
N VAL A 170 7.01 5.62 7.56
CA VAL A 170 6.04 6.73 7.49
C VAL A 170 6.69 8.06 7.83
N LEU A 171 6.14 9.14 7.29
CA LEU A 171 6.48 10.50 7.66
C LEU A 171 5.40 11.04 8.62
N LYS A 172 5.80 11.34 9.86
CA LYS A 172 4.96 11.99 10.87
C LYS A 172 5.48 13.41 11.11
N GLY A 173 4.76 14.40 10.63
CA GLY A 173 5.29 15.76 10.64
C GLY A 173 6.53 15.86 9.74
N ASP A 174 7.65 16.17 10.34
CA ASP A 174 8.96 16.28 9.70
C ASP A 174 9.89 15.09 10.01
N LYS A 175 9.39 14.06 10.73
CA LYS A 175 10.15 12.90 11.16
C LYS A 175 9.68 11.60 10.53
N LEU A 176 10.65 10.77 10.14
CA LEU A 176 10.42 9.40 9.74
C LEU A 176 10.19 8.50 10.97
N ALA A 177 9.29 7.53 10.82
CA ALA A 177 9.06 6.50 11.83
C ALA A 177 8.76 5.16 11.16
N VAL A 178 9.07 4.08 11.87
CA VAL A 178 8.65 2.72 11.51
C VAL A 178 7.42 2.37 12.34
N VAL A 179 6.38 1.89 11.66
CA VAL A 179 5.16 1.40 12.30
C VAL A 179 4.75 0.07 11.70
N SER A 180 3.90 -0.68 12.40
CA SER A 180 3.27 -1.87 11.84
C SER A 180 1.77 -1.82 12.04
N THR A 181 1.05 -2.44 11.12
CA THR A 181 -0.42 -2.54 11.15
C THR A 181 -0.84 -4.00 11.01
N ALA A 182 -1.98 -4.34 11.60
CA ALA A 182 -2.55 -5.69 11.50
C ALA A 182 -3.36 -5.82 10.20
N ASN A 183 -3.41 -7.03 9.67
CA ASN A 183 -4.23 -7.39 8.50
C ASN A 183 -4.01 -6.41 7.34
N GLN A 184 -5.09 -5.77 6.87
CA GLN A 184 -5.02 -4.78 5.79
C GLN A 184 -5.26 -3.35 6.28
N ASP A 185 -5.07 -3.10 7.56
CA ASP A 185 -5.13 -1.75 8.10
C ASP A 185 -4.02 -0.88 7.49
N SER A 186 -4.34 0.39 7.30
CA SER A 186 -3.41 1.38 6.75
C SER A 186 -2.97 2.37 7.82
N PRO A 187 -1.75 2.89 7.71
CA PRO A 187 -1.31 4.02 8.52
C PRO A 187 -1.88 5.38 8.05
N LEU A 188 -2.62 5.41 6.94
CA LEU A 188 -3.29 6.63 6.43
C LEU A 188 -4.53 6.98 7.23
#